data_0c392f31c1893561a28a16a836a5673c
#
_entry.id   0c392f31c1893561a28a16a836a5673c
#
_cell.length_a   1.000
_cell.length_b   1.000
_cell.length_c   1.000
_cell.angle_alpha   90.00
_cell.angle_beta   90.00
_cell.angle_gamma   90.00
#
_symmetry.space_group_name_H-M   'P 1'
#
loop_
_entity.id
_entity.type
_entity.pdbx_description
1 polymer ?
#
loop_
_entity_poly.entity_id
_entity_poly.type
_entity_poly.pdbx_seq_one_letter_code
_entity_poly.pdbx_strand_id
1 'polypeptide(L)'
;MSEKQYAVAVDGPSGAGKSTLARAAAEALHILYVDTGAIYRTIGVYMYRHGIAPTDAGAVIAALPEITVALRYDEDGLQRMYLNGEDVTREIRLPAISKYASDVSAIPEVRDYLMELQRSLAREHSVIMDGRDIGTVVLPDAEVKVFLCADVETRARRRFLELEQRGTPKPYDEVLRDMEQRDYNDTHRAAAPLRPADDAIMIDNTDMDFAASLELLLDVIRGRVAS
;
A
#
# COMPACT_ATOMS: atom_id res chain seq x y z
N MET A 1 -9.95 -25.06 18.69
CA MET A 1 -9.05 -23.99 19.21
C MET A 1 -9.11 -22.90 18.17
N SER A 2 -9.50 -21.67 18.51
CA SER A 2 -9.44 -20.55 17.55
C SER A 2 -7.95 -20.34 17.25
N GLU A 3 -7.58 -20.37 15.98
CA GLU A 3 -6.22 -19.98 15.56
C GLU A 3 -5.96 -18.56 16.06
N LYS A 4 -4.79 -18.35 16.66
CA LYS A 4 -4.40 -17.01 17.11
C LYS A 4 -4.32 -16.10 15.90
N GLN A 5 -5.03 -14.97 15.93
CA GLN A 5 -4.94 -13.96 14.88
C GLN A 5 -3.54 -13.35 14.87
N TYR A 6 -3.03 -13.02 13.67
CA TYR A 6 -1.74 -12.39 13.47
C TYR A 6 -1.78 -11.37 12.34
N ALA A 7 -0.87 -10.43 12.39
CA ALA A 7 -0.71 -9.40 11.38
C ALA A 7 0.66 -9.47 10.72
N VAL A 8 0.68 -9.28 9.40
CA VAL A 8 1.88 -9.19 8.59
C VAL A 8 1.94 -7.80 7.95
N ALA A 9 2.99 -7.05 8.26
CA ALA A 9 3.28 -5.76 7.66
C ALA A 9 4.29 -5.93 6.51
N VAL A 10 3.95 -5.44 5.31
CA VAL A 10 4.85 -5.46 4.14
C VAL A 10 5.07 -4.05 3.66
N ASP A 11 6.17 -3.45 4.08
CA ASP A 11 6.57 -2.10 3.68
C ASP A 11 7.62 -2.09 2.58
N GLY A 12 7.83 -0.94 1.95
CA GLY A 12 8.85 -0.78 0.92
C GLY A 12 8.46 0.23 -0.17
N PRO A 13 9.39 0.58 -1.07
CA PRO A 13 9.18 1.60 -2.09
C PRO A 13 8.17 1.18 -3.15
N SER A 14 7.75 2.15 -3.98
CA SER A 14 6.84 1.90 -5.11
C SER A 14 7.49 0.96 -6.12
N GLY A 15 6.71 0.07 -6.74
CA GLY A 15 7.23 -0.85 -7.78
C GLY A 15 8.03 -2.05 -7.26
N ALA A 16 8.26 -2.19 -5.94
CA ALA A 16 8.95 -3.35 -5.36
C ALA A 16 8.15 -4.68 -5.44
N GLY A 17 6.91 -4.64 -5.91
CA GLY A 17 6.08 -5.85 -6.05
C GLY A 17 5.26 -6.21 -4.80
N LYS A 18 5.24 -5.34 -3.77
CA LYS A 18 4.54 -5.60 -2.49
C LYS A 18 3.11 -6.09 -2.65
N SER A 19 2.27 -5.33 -3.35
CA SER A 19 0.84 -5.64 -3.49
C SER A 19 0.60 -6.97 -4.20
N THR A 20 1.43 -7.31 -5.19
CA THR A 20 1.34 -8.57 -5.91
C THR A 20 1.74 -9.75 -5.02
N LEU A 21 2.86 -9.62 -4.30
CA LEU A 21 3.36 -10.65 -3.39
C LEU A 21 2.46 -10.81 -2.15
N ALA A 22 2.05 -9.70 -1.53
CA ALA A 22 1.19 -9.73 -0.34
C ALA A 22 -0.18 -10.35 -0.64
N ARG A 23 -0.76 -10.07 -1.82
CA ARG A 23 -2.01 -10.71 -2.24
C ARG A 23 -1.85 -12.21 -2.43
N ALA A 24 -0.81 -12.66 -3.15
CA ALA A 24 -0.55 -14.07 -3.35
C ALA A 24 -0.23 -14.80 -2.05
N ALA A 25 0.51 -14.16 -1.13
CA ALA A 25 0.77 -14.71 0.19
C ALA A 25 -0.51 -14.81 1.04
N ALA A 26 -1.40 -13.80 0.99
CA ALA A 26 -2.69 -13.83 1.68
C ALA A 26 -3.56 -14.99 1.21
N GLU A 27 -3.61 -15.21 -0.10
CA GLU A 27 -4.33 -16.33 -0.72
C GLU A 27 -3.75 -17.69 -0.23
N ALA A 28 -2.42 -17.85 -0.28
CA ALA A 28 -1.74 -19.07 0.15
C ALA A 28 -1.87 -19.36 1.65
N LEU A 29 -2.04 -18.32 2.47
CA LEU A 29 -2.18 -18.41 3.93
C LEU A 29 -3.64 -18.36 4.40
N HIS A 30 -4.59 -18.16 3.48
CA HIS A 30 -6.02 -17.98 3.78
C HIS A 30 -6.29 -16.85 4.78
N ILE A 31 -5.57 -15.73 4.65
CA ILE A 31 -5.74 -14.53 5.47
C ILE A 31 -6.16 -13.33 4.62
N LEU A 32 -6.59 -12.26 5.26
CA LEU A 32 -7.09 -11.08 4.58
C LEU A 32 -5.93 -10.24 4.00
N TYR A 33 -6.02 -9.87 2.72
CA TYR A 33 -5.11 -8.91 2.10
C TYR A 33 -5.67 -7.50 2.17
N VAL A 34 -4.88 -6.51 2.59
CA VAL A 34 -5.25 -5.09 2.66
C VAL A 34 -4.26 -4.22 1.88
N ASP A 35 -4.71 -3.68 0.75
CA ASP A 35 -4.00 -2.63 -0.02
C ASP A 35 -4.27 -1.27 0.65
N THR A 36 -3.36 -0.82 1.54
CA THR A 36 -3.55 0.48 2.20
C THR A 36 -3.38 1.64 1.22
N GLY A 37 -2.59 1.49 0.17
CA GLY A 37 -2.51 2.47 -0.90
C GLY A 37 -3.85 2.71 -1.61
N ALA A 38 -4.73 1.70 -1.68
CA ALA A 38 -6.09 1.87 -2.19
C ALA A 38 -6.94 2.77 -1.29
N ILE A 39 -6.73 2.69 0.04
CA ILE A 39 -7.42 3.53 1.03
C ILE A 39 -7.07 5.01 0.80
N TYR A 40 -5.77 5.35 0.68
CA TYR A 40 -5.33 6.72 0.37
C TYR A 40 -5.78 7.18 -1.02
N ARG A 41 -5.79 6.28 -2.01
CA ARG A 41 -6.33 6.59 -3.35
C ARG A 41 -7.81 6.94 -3.31
N THR A 42 -8.59 6.40 -2.38
CA THR A 42 -10.00 6.75 -2.21
C THR A 42 -10.17 8.20 -1.76
N ILE A 43 -9.35 8.68 -0.82
CA ILE A 43 -9.28 10.12 -0.50
C ILE A 43 -8.87 10.93 -1.73
N GLY A 44 -7.86 10.46 -2.47
CA GLY A 44 -7.41 11.10 -3.72
C GLY A 44 -8.52 11.25 -4.77
N VAL A 45 -9.41 10.26 -4.90
CA VAL A 45 -10.60 10.35 -5.78
C VAL A 45 -11.52 11.48 -5.36
N TYR A 46 -11.81 11.61 -4.05
CA TYR A 46 -12.64 12.71 -3.55
C TYR A 46 -12.03 14.07 -3.93
N MET A 47 -10.74 14.28 -3.63
CA MET A 47 -10.06 15.53 -3.93
C MET A 47 -10.08 15.83 -5.44
N TYR A 48 -9.82 14.82 -6.26
CA TYR A 48 -9.83 14.94 -7.71
C TYR A 48 -11.21 15.34 -8.25
N ARG A 49 -12.28 14.69 -7.80
CA ARG A 49 -13.67 14.97 -8.21
C ARG A 49 -14.12 16.38 -7.84
N HIS A 50 -13.64 16.91 -6.69
CA HIS A 50 -14.02 18.23 -6.19
C HIS A 50 -13.05 19.34 -6.58
N GLY A 51 -12.03 19.06 -7.40
CA GLY A 51 -11.04 20.06 -7.83
C GLY A 51 -10.17 20.59 -6.68
N ILE A 52 -10.05 19.85 -5.56
CA ILE A 52 -9.23 20.22 -4.43
C ILE A 52 -7.78 19.82 -4.73
N ALA A 53 -6.86 20.79 -4.68
CA ALA A 53 -5.44 20.49 -4.86
C ALA A 53 -4.95 19.59 -3.71
N PRO A 54 -4.36 18.41 -3.99
CA PRO A 54 -3.95 17.47 -2.94
C PRO A 54 -2.80 17.98 -2.06
N THR A 55 -2.13 19.05 -2.49
CA THR A 55 -1.07 19.75 -1.76
C THR A 55 -1.57 20.91 -0.88
N ASP A 56 -2.84 21.30 -1.01
CA ASP A 56 -3.49 22.26 -0.11
C ASP A 56 -4.00 21.54 1.13
N ALA A 57 -3.12 21.41 2.13
CA ALA A 57 -3.45 20.70 3.36
C ALA A 57 -4.70 21.27 4.06
N GLY A 58 -4.88 22.60 4.05
CA GLY A 58 -6.05 23.24 4.68
C GLY A 58 -7.36 22.82 4.01
N ALA A 59 -7.41 22.85 2.68
CA ALA A 59 -8.60 22.43 1.93
C ALA A 59 -8.85 20.93 2.04
N VAL A 60 -7.80 20.11 2.03
CA VAL A 60 -7.90 18.65 2.23
C VAL A 60 -8.47 18.32 3.61
N ILE A 61 -7.94 18.92 4.67
CA ILE A 61 -8.40 18.71 6.06
C ILE A 61 -9.86 19.14 6.21
N ALA A 62 -10.22 20.30 5.67
CA ALA A 62 -11.60 20.81 5.73
C ALA A 62 -12.62 19.87 5.05
N ALA A 63 -12.19 19.10 4.06
CA ALA A 63 -13.04 18.16 3.34
C ALA A 63 -13.19 16.79 4.05
N LEU A 64 -12.29 16.40 4.96
CA LEU A 64 -12.33 15.08 5.62
C LEU A 64 -13.67 14.74 6.28
N PRO A 65 -14.39 15.67 6.96
CA PRO A 65 -15.68 15.36 7.57
C PRO A 65 -16.78 14.95 6.58
N GLU A 66 -16.62 15.27 5.28
CA GLU A 66 -17.57 14.93 4.22
C GLU A 66 -17.27 13.57 3.57
N ILE A 67 -16.16 12.94 3.95
CA ILE A 67 -15.67 11.72 3.32
C ILE A 67 -15.97 10.53 4.22
N THR A 68 -16.51 9.48 3.63
CA THR A 68 -16.59 8.16 4.28
C THR A 68 -15.88 7.16 3.39
N VAL A 69 -14.81 6.57 3.91
CA VAL A 69 -14.07 5.49 3.24
C VAL A 69 -14.49 4.16 3.83
N ALA A 70 -14.93 3.25 2.99
CA ALA A 70 -15.21 1.87 3.39
C ALA A 70 -14.47 0.89 2.48
N LEU A 71 -14.08 -0.23 3.07
CA LEU A 71 -13.44 -1.34 2.40
C LEU A 71 -14.35 -2.57 2.58
N ARG A 72 -14.62 -3.29 1.50
CA ARG A 72 -15.38 -4.54 1.51
C ARG A 72 -14.65 -5.56 0.65
N TYR A 73 -14.95 -6.82 0.88
CA TYR A 73 -14.46 -7.90 0.05
C TYR A 73 -15.65 -8.49 -0.73
N ASP A 74 -15.45 -8.73 -2.03
CA ASP A 74 -16.45 -9.42 -2.85
C ASP A 74 -16.39 -10.95 -2.61
N GLU A 75 -17.23 -11.68 -3.35
CA GLU A 75 -17.31 -13.14 -3.25
C GLU A 75 -16.00 -13.84 -3.65
N ASP A 76 -15.17 -13.19 -4.48
CA ASP A 76 -13.84 -13.66 -4.89
C ASP A 76 -12.74 -13.28 -3.89
N GLY A 77 -13.09 -12.65 -2.76
CA GLY A 77 -12.14 -12.16 -1.75
C GLY A 77 -11.35 -10.93 -2.20
N LEU A 78 -11.76 -10.26 -3.28
CA LEU A 78 -11.09 -9.07 -3.78
C LEU A 78 -11.55 -7.82 -3.03
N GLN A 79 -10.57 -7.02 -2.61
CA GLN A 79 -10.82 -5.74 -1.95
C GLN A 79 -11.52 -4.76 -2.89
N ARG A 80 -12.66 -4.22 -2.46
CA ARG A 80 -13.41 -3.15 -3.08
C ARG A 80 -13.36 -1.90 -2.23
N MET A 81 -13.21 -0.75 -2.86
CA MET A 81 -13.13 0.54 -2.19
C MET A 81 -14.40 1.35 -2.44
N TYR A 82 -14.94 1.89 -1.36
CA TYR A 82 -16.13 2.72 -1.40
C TYR A 82 -15.84 4.12 -0.87
N LEU A 83 -16.30 5.12 -1.61
CA LEU A 83 -16.28 6.53 -1.23
C LEU A 83 -17.73 7.01 -1.07
N ASN A 84 -18.12 7.42 0.12
CA ASN A 84 -19.49 7.86 0.42
C ASN A 84 -20.58 6.87 -0.06
N GLY A 85 -20.28 5.56 0.03
CA GLY A 85 -21.15 4.48 -0.39
C GLY A 85 -21.06 4.08 -1.87
N GLU A 86 -20.36 4.82 -2.71
CA GLU A 86 -20.13 4.51 -4.13
C GLU A 86 -18.89 3.65 -4.32
N ASP A 87 -18.96 2.58 -5.16
CA ASP A 87 -17.79 1.78 -5.52
C ASP A 87 -16.86 2.56 -6.45
N VAL A 88 -15.68 2.88 -5.94
CA VAL A 88 -14.62 3.60 -6.66
C VAL A 88 -13.41 2.72 -7.00
N THR A 89 -13.55 1.40 -6.90
CA THR A 89 -12.46 0.42 -7.08
C THR A 89 -11.74 0.55 -8.43
N ARG A 90 -12.44 0.91 -9.48
CA ARG A 90 -11.85 1.16 -10.80
C ARG A 90 -11.20 2.55 -10.88
N GLU A 91 -11.85 3.56 -10.33
CA GLU A 91 -11.41 4.95 -10.40
C GLU A 91 -10.11 5.19 -9.62
N ILE A 92 -9.94 4.54 -8.48
CA ILE A 92 -8.68 4.63 -7.72
C ILE A 92 -7.45 4.14 -8.51
N ARG A 93 -7.62 3.47 -9.64
CA ARG A 93 -6.54 2.97 -10.49
C ARG A 93 -6.15 3.93 -11.62
N LEU A 94 -6.85 5.04 -11.77
CA LEU A 94 -6.50 6.08 -12.75
C LEU A 94 -5.10 6.68 -12.44
N PRO A 95 -4.27 6.95 -13.46
CA PRO A 95 -2.93 7.49 -13.26
C PRO A 95 -2.88 8.78 -12.43
N ALA A 96 -3.82 9.71 -12.65
CA ALA A 96 -3.92 10.96 -11.90
C ALA A 96 -4.08 10.72 -10.39
N ILE A 97 -4.88 9.71 -10.00
CA ILE A 97 -5.17 9.41 -8.60
C ILE A 97 -3.94 8.94 -7.83
N SER A 98 -2.96 8.31 -8.50
CA SER A 98 -1.72 7.89 -7.85
C SER A 98 -0.92 9.06 -7.29
N LYS A 99 -0.91 10.21 -8.00
CA LYS A 99 -0.26 11.43 -7.52
C LYS A 99 -1.05 12.04 -6.34
N TYR A 100 -2.36 12.15 -6.48
CA TYR A 100 -3.23 12.63 -5.40
C TYR A 100 -3.05 11.82 -4.11
N ALA A 101 -3.01 10.49 -4.21
CA ALA A 101 -2.80 9.61 -3.07
C ALA A 101 -1.43 9.85 -2.39
N SER A 102 -0.37 10.04 -3.17
CA SER A 102 0.96 10.35 -2.64
C SER A 102 0.94 11.67 -1.86
N ASP A 103 0.37 12.72 -2.45
CA ASP A 103 0.33 14.04 -1.86
C ASP A 103 -0.53 14.07 -0.57
N VAL A 104 -1.76 13.53 -0.59
CA VAL A 104 -2.63 13.49 0.60
C VAL A 104 -2.08 12.61 1.71
N SER A 105 -1.31 11.56 1.38
CA SER A 105 -0.69 10.68 2.38
C SER A 105 0.42 11.35 3.19
N ALA A 106 0.92 12.50 2.74
CA ALA A 106 1.88 13.30 3.48
C ALA A 106 1.23 14.18 4.56
N ILE A 107 -0.10 14.35 4.54
CA ILE A 107 -0.87 15.15 5.49
C ILE A 107 -1.17 14.31 6.73
N PRO A 108 -0.70 14.71 7.94
CA PRO A 108 -0.89 13.93 9.17
C PRO A 108 -2.35 13.63 9.47
N GLU A 109 -3.25 14.61 9.32
CA GLU A 109 -4.68 14.50 9.62
C GLU A 109 -5.38 13.47 8.71
N VAL A 110 -4.98 13.34 7.46
CA VAL A 110 -5.46 12.28 6.56
C VAL A 110 -5.05 10.90 7.06
N ARG A 111 -3.84 10.79 7.58
CA ARG A 111 -3.31 9.55 8.13
C ARG A 111 -4.07 9.15 9.40
N ASP A 112 -4.27 10.11 10.31
CA ASP A 112 -5.01 9.91 11.55
C ASP A 112 -6.47 9.51 11.25
N TYR A 113 -7.09 10.17 10.27
CA TYR A 113 -8.45 9.86 9.82
C TYR A 113 -8.58 8.39 9.33
N LEU A 114 -7.58 7.87 8.64
CA LEU A 114 -7.61 6.50 8.08
C LEU A 114 -7.05 5.43 9.04
N MET A 115 -6.43 5.83 10.15
CA MET A 115 -5.73 4.92 11.06
C MET A 115 -6.65 3.87 11.66
N GLU A 116 -7.81 4.30 12.16
CA GLU A 116 -8.75 3.40 12.81
C GLU A 116 -9.33 2.35 11.83
N LEU A 117 -9.62 2.75 10.59
CA LEU A 117 -10.06 1.82 9.55
C LEU A 117 -9.03 0.71 9.30
N GLN A 118 -7.74 1.06 9.24
CA GLN A 118 -6.67 0.09 9.02
C GLN A 118 -6.49 -0.84 10.23
N ARG A 119 -6.48 -0.29 11.43
CA ARG A 119 -6.27 -1.06 12.67
C ARG A 119 -7.43 -1.97 13.00
N SER A 120 -8.68 -1.58 12.72
CA SER A 120 -9.86 -2.43 12.99
C SER A 120 -9.79 -3.72 12.19
N LEU A 121 -9.33 -3.68 10.93
CA LEU A 121 -9.17 -4.88 10.10
C LEU A 121 -8.19 -5.90 10.73
N ALA A 122 -7.08 -5.41 11.30
CA ALA A 122 -6.10 -6.28 11.95
C ALA A 122 -6.56 -6.80 13.32
N ARG A 123 -7.50 -6.10 14.00
CA ARG A 123 -8.10 -6.59 15.24
C ARG A 123 -9.17 -7.67 15.00
N GLU A 124 -9.79 -7.65 13.85
CA GLU A 124 -10.92 -8.54 13.54
C GLU A 124 -10.48 -9.79 12.77
N HIS A 125 -9.34 -9.72 12.06
CA HIS A 125 -8.87 -10.77 11.16
C HIS A 125 -7.35 -10.96 11.23
N SER A 126 -6.87 -12.15 10.88
CA SER A 126 -5.48 -12.30 10.45
C SER A 126 -5.31 -11.59 9.10
N VAL A 127 -4.29 -10.72 9.00
CA VAL A 127 -4.13 -9.84 7.84
C VAL A 127 -2.70 -9.80 7.32
N ILE A 128 -2.57 -9.54 6.04
CA ILE A 128 -1.34 -9.02 5.43
C ILE A 128 -1.64 -7.65 4.84
N MET A 129 -0.96 -6.62 5.32
CA MET A 129 -1.11 -5.24 4.84
C MET A 129 0.13 -4.78 4.11
N ASP A 130 -0.02 -4.20 2.93
CA ASP A 130 1.09 -3.56 2.24
C ASP A 130 0.98 -2.04 2.25
N GLY A 131 2.13 -1.39 2.46
CA GLY A 131 2.19 0.07 2.54
C GLY A 131 3.59 0.66 2.50
N ARG A 132 3.80 1.70 3.35
CA ARG A 132 5.07 2.42 3.50
C ARG A 132 5.53 2.50 4.96
N ASP A 133 4.60 2.35 5.88
CA ASP A 133 4.78 2.56 7.31
C ASP A 133 3.88 1.63 8.14
N ILE A 134 3.54 0.49 7.57
CA ILE A 134 2.65 -0.47 8.25
C ILE A 134 3.34 -0.99 9.51
N GLY A 135 4.57 -1.48 9.41
CA GLY A 135 5.32 -2.02 10.54
C GLY A 135 5.91 -0.98 11.48
N THR A 136 5.96 0.32 11.07
CA THR A 136 6.50 1.39 11.91
C THR A 136 5.43 2.21 12.62
N VAL A 137 4.23 2.35 12.03
CA VAL A 137 3.18 3.28 12.52
C VAL A 137 1.82 2.63 12.62
N VAL A 138 1.35 1.94 11.58
CA VAL A 138 -0.02 1.40 11.53
C VAL A 138 -0.16 0.21 12.47
N LEU A 139 0.72 -0.78 12.33
CA LEU A 139 0.76 -2.03 13.09
C LEU A 139 2.17 -2.24 13.67
N PRO A 140 2.61 -1.40 14.63
CA PRO A 140 3.96 -1.49 15.20
C PRO A 140 4.19 -2.81 15.96
N ASP A 141 3.12 -3.48 16.37
CA ASP A 141 3.15 -4.76 17.08
C ASP A 141 2.82 -5.97 16.18
N ALA A 142 2.87 -5.80 14.83
CA ALA A 142 2.66 -6.90 13.89
C ALA A 142 3.66 -8.04 14.16
N GLU A 143 3.17 -9.28 14.17
CA GLU A 143 3.98 -10.49 14.41
C GLU A 143 5.07 -10.66 13.35
N VAL A 144 4.80 -10.21 12.12
CA VAL A 144 5.76 -10.28 11.02
C VAL A 144 5.88 -8.91 10.36
N LYS A 145 7.09 -8.39 10.26
CA LYS A 145 7.39 -7.17 9.53
C LYS A 145 8.42 -7.46 8.46
N VAL A 146 8.07 -7.12 7.23
CA VAL A 146 8.93 -7.29 6.05
C VAL A 146 9.11 -5.93 5.38
N PHE A 147 10.35 -5.62 5.03
CA PHE A 147 10.66 -4.51 4.16
C PHE A 147 11.13 -5.05 2.82
N LEU A 148 10.24 -4.96 1.81
CA LEU A 148 10.50 -5.45 0.46
C LEU A 148 11.11 -4.33 -0.38
N CYS A 149 12.30 -4.54 -0.92
CA CYS A 149 13.00 -3.58 -1.78
C CYS A 149 13.48 -4.23 -3.08
N ALA A 150 13.80 -3.39 -4.04
CA ALA A 150 14.55 -3.67 -5.25
C ALA A 150 15.22 -2.37 -5.70
N ASP A 151 16.26 -2.44 -6.53
CA ASP A 151 16.87 -1.25 -7.13
C ASP A 151 15.85 -0.43 -7.95
N VAL A 152 16.11 0.86 -8.10
CA VAL A 152 15.15 1.76 -8.75
C VAL A 152 14.97 1.46 -10.22
N GLU A 153 16.02 1.01 -10.90
CA GLU A 153 16.00 0.66 -12.32
C GLU A 153 15.14 -0.58 -12.56
N THR A 154 15.27 -1.62 -11.74
CA THR A 154 14.42 -2.82 -11.79
C THR A 154 12.95 -2.47 -11.56
N ARG A 155 12.67 -1.62 -10.56
CA ARG A 155 11.29 -1.14 -10.28
C ARG A 155 10.74 -0.30 -11.43
N ALA A 156 11.54 0.59 -12.01
CA ALA A 156 11.16 1.42 -13.15
C ALA A 156 10.88 0.54 -14.38
N ARG A 157 11.68 -0.50 -14.61
CA ARG A 157 11.45 -1.44 -15.71
C ARG A 157 10.14 -2.22 -15.52
N ARG A 158 9.88 -2.73 -14.32
CA ARG A 158 8.60 -3.41 -13.99
C ARG A 158 7.42 -2.48 -14.26
N ARG A 159 7.51 -1.22 -13.82
CA ARG A 159 6.46 -0.21 -14.01
C ARG A 159 6.29 0.19 -15.47
N PHE A 160 7.36 0.33 -16.22
CA PHE A 160 7.34 0.60 -17.65
C PHE A 160 6.55 -0.48 -18.41
N LEU A 161 6.89 -1.75 -18.18
CA LEU A 161 6.19 -2.89 -18.81
C LEU A 161 4.69 -2.94 -18.39
N GLU A 162 4.38 -2.64 -17.15
CA GLU A 162 2.99 -2.56 -16.69
C GLU A 162 2.19 -1.46 -17.41
N LEU A 163 2.80 -0.28 -17.64
CA LEU A 163 2.16 0.81 -18.37
C LEU A 163 1.94 0.47 -19.84
N GLU A 164 2.89 -0.22 -20.47
CA GLU A 164 2.72 -0.72 -21.85
C GLU A 164 1.56 -1.70 -21.94
N GLN A 165 1.49 -2.68 -21.04
CA GLN A 165 0.40 -3.67 -21.00
C GLN A 165 -0.98 -3.04 -20.76
N ARG A 166 -1.04 -1.94 -20.02
CA ARG A 166 -2.27 -1.18 -19.77
C ARG A 166 -2.68 -0.24 -20.90
N GLY A 167 -1.87 -0.13 -21.96
CA GLY A 167 -2.13 0.78 -23.07
C GLY A 167 -1.94 2.27 -22.72
N THR A 168 -1.17 2.57 -21.69
CA THR A 168 -0.81 3.93 -21.25
C THR A 168 0.72 4.10 -21.22
N PRO A 169 1.41 3.90 -22.34
CA PRO A 169 2.86 3.91 -22.37
C PRO A 169 3.43 5.29 -22.02
N LYS A 170 4.57 5.28 -21.33
CA LYS A 170 5.38 6.46 -21.04
C LYS A 170 6.84 6.16 -21.40
N PRO A 171 7.66 7.16 -21.77
CA PRO A 171 9.11 6.95 -21.92
C PRO A 171 9.73 6.40 -20.63
N TYR A 172 10.66 5.44 -20.76
CA TYR A 172 11.32 4.82 -19.61
C TYR A 172 11.98 5.83 -18.67
N ASP A 173 12.68 6.84 -19.24
CA ASP A 173 13.34 7.88 -18.44
C ASP A 173 12.36 8.74 -17.63
N GLU A 174 11.12 8.91 -18.12
CA GLU A 174 10.06 9.58 -17.36
C GLU A 174 9.59 8.70 -16.20
N VAL A 175 9.38 7.40 -16.46
CA VAL A 175 8.98 6.44 -15.43
C VAL A 175 10.04 6.36 -14.34
N LEU A 176 11.32 6.34 -14.70
CA LEU A 176 12.44 6.30 -13.75
C LEU A 176 12.44 7.57 -12.87
N ARG A 177 12.40 8.75 -13.48
CA ARG A 177 12.35 10.03 -12.74
C ARG A 177 11.13 10.14 -11.82
N ASP A 178 9.95 9.73 -12.30
CA ASP A 178 8.73 9.71 -11.50
C ASP A 178 8.89 8.81 -10.26
N MET A 179 9.59 7.70 -10.42
CA MET A 179 9.82 6.74 -9.34
C MET A 179 10.85 7.24 -8.33
N GLU A 180 11.98 7.80 -8.79
CA GLU A 180 12.98 8.43 -7.93
C GLU A 180 12.38 9.59 -7.11
N GLN A 181 11.58 10.44 -7.76
CA GLN A 181 10.90 11.54 -7.07
C GLN A 181 9.92 11.04 -6.02
N ARG A 182 9.21 9.96 -6.32
CA ARG A 182 8.27 9.35 -5.38
C ARG A 182 9.00 8.74 -4.18
N ASP A 183 10.10 8.04 -4.41
CA ASP A 183 10.90 7.46 -3.33
C ASP A 183 11.49 8.56 -2.44
N TYR A 184 11.96 9.65 -3.05
CA TYR A 184 12.40 10.82 -2.30
C TYR A 184 11.28 11.38 -1.41
N ASN A 185 10.09 11.59 -1.97
CA ASN A 185 8.94 12.09 -1.22
C ASN A 185 8.53 11.13 -0.09
N ASP A 186 8.44 9.82 -0.37
CA ASP A 186 8.05 8.81 0.61
C ASP A 186 9.06 8.73 1.78
N THR A 187 10.37 8.88 1.51
CA THR A 187 11.43 8.80 2.53
C THR A 187 11.63 10.10 3.31
N HIS A 188 11.30 11.27 2.72
CA HIS A 188 11.55 12.58 3.34
C HIS A 188 10.29 13.26 3.86
N ARG A 189 9.11 12.65 3.74
CA ARG A 189 7.89 13.23 4.33
C ARG A 189 8.02 13.31 5.86
N ALA A 190 7.50 14.40 6.44
CA ALA A 190 7.60 14.66 7.88
C ALA A 190 6.80 13.64 8.72
N ALA A 191 5.63 13.19 8.20
CA ALA A 191 4.79 12.21 8.87
C ALA A 191 5.05 10.82 8.32
N ALA A 192 5.41 9.87 9.20
CA ALA A 192 5.58 8.45 8.90
C ALA A 192 6.43 8.17 7.64
N PRO A 193 7.71 8.62 7.60
CA PRO A 193 8.58 8.41 6.45
C PRO A 193 8.76 6.92 6.15
N LEU A 194 8.93 6.60 4.87
CA LEU A 194 9.27 5.23 4.44
C LEU A 194 10.63 4.85 5.00
N ARG A 195 10.63 3.92 5.93
CA ARG A 195 11.82 3.28 6.50
C ARG A 195 11.47 1.89 7.00
N PRO A 196 12.42 0.95 7.05
CA PRO A 196 12.18 -0.33 7.69
C PRO A 196 11.90 -0.13 9.20
N ALA A 197 11.04 -0.97 9.78
CA ALA A 197 10.96 -1.12 11.22
C ALA A 197 12.24 -1.79 11.74
N ASP A 198 12.61 -1.54 13.00
CA ASP A 198 13.88 -2.03 13.56
C ASP A 198 13.97 -3.57 13.59
N ASP A 199 12.82 -4.23 13.68
CA ASP A 199 12.64 -5.69 13.67
C ASP A 199 12.18 -6.24 12.31
N ALA A 200 12.15 -5.42 11.26
CA ALA A 200 11.73 -5.86 9.93
C ALA A 200 12.78 -6.75 9.26
N ILE A 201 12.31 -7.81 8.63
CA ILE A 201 13.13 -8.66 7.77
C ILE A 201 13.23 -7.99 6.40
N MET A 202 14.47 -7.73 5.98
CA MET A 202 14.76 -7.15 4.67
C MET A 202 14.70 -8.22 3.59
N ILE A 203 13.89 -8.00 2.55
CA ILE A 203 13.85 -8.84 1.35
C ILE A 203 14.19 -7.95 0.14
N ASP A 204 15.37 -8.17 -0.43
CA ASP A 204 15.74 -7.58 -1.72
C ASP A 204 15.38 -8.56 -2.84
N ASN A 205 14.45 -8.16 -3.70
CA ASN A 205 13.99 -8.97 -4.82
C ASN A 205 14.46 -8.43 -6.18
N THR A 206 15.57 -7.69 -6.21
CA THR A 206 16.14 -7.11 -7.45
C THR A 206 16.32 -8.19 -8.51
N ASP A 207 17.00 -9.27 -8.16
CA ASP A 207 17.34 -10.38 -9.05
C ASP A 207 16.41 -11.60 -8.92
N MET A 208 15.28 -11.44 -8.23
CA MET A 208 14.35 -12.55 -8.00
C MET A 208 13.14 -12.46 -8.93
N ASP A 209 12.70 -13.60 -9.41
CA ASP A 209 11.40 -13.72 -10.06
C ASP A 209 10.26 -13.71 -9.03
N PHE A 210 9.01 -13.72 -9.53
CA PHE A 210 7.83 -13.69 -8.68
C PHE A 210 7.75 -14.94 -7.78
N ALA A 211 8.04 -16.13 -8.30
CA ALA A 211 7.89 -17.38 -7.56
C ALA A 211 8.88 -17.46 -6.40
N ALA A 212 10.16 -17.16 -6.65
CA ALA A 212 11.19 -17.14 -5.61
C ALA A 212 10.91 -16.06 -4.54
N SER A 213 10.44 -14.87 -4.96
CA SER A 213 10.06 -13.80 -4.03
C SER A 213 8.88 -14.19 -3.15
N LEU A 214 7.88 -14.88 -3.72
CA LEU A 214 6.71 -15.35 -2.97
C LEU A 214 7.08 -16.46 -1.98
N GLU A 215 7.88 -17.43 -2.41
CA GLU A 215 8.35 -18.52 -1.54
C GLU A 215 9.11 -17.96 -0.35
N LEU A 216 10.06 -17.06 -0.57
CA LEU A 216 10.81 -16.42 0.50
C LEU A 216 9.89 -15.64 1.47
N LEU A 217 8.92 -14.89 0.96
CA LEU A 217 7.96 -14.18 1.81
C LEU A 217 7.13 -15.16 2.65
N LEU A 218 6.65 -16.25 2.06
CA LEU A 218 5.89 -17.28 2.78
C LEU A 218 6.71 -17.97 3.86
N ASP A 219 7.98 -18.28 3.59
CA ASP A 219 8.88 -18.91 4.56
C ASP A 219 9.14 -18.00 5.75
N VAL A 220 9.36 -16.69 5.49
CA VAL A 220 9.51 -15.68 6.55
C VAL A 220 8.25 -15.60 7.41
N ILE A 221 7.06 -15.56 6.81
CA ILE A 221 5.80 -15.49 7.55
C ILE A 221 5.59 -16.75 8.40
N ARG A 222 5.71 -17.93 7.79
CA ARG A 222 5.50 -19.22 8.47
C ARG A 222 6.48 -19.41 9.64
N GLY A 223 7.75 -19.06 9.44
CA GLY A 223 8.77 -19.17 10.47
C GLY A 223 8.52 -18.29 11.69
N ARG A 224 7.87 -17.13 11.51
CA ARG A 224 7.56 -16.21 12.62
C ARG A 224 6.23 -16.53 13.31
N VAL A 225 5.23 -16.96 12.56
CA VAL A 225 3.89 -17.27 13.11
C VAL A 225 3.88 -18.62 13.85
N ALA A 226 4.76 -19.55 13.48
CA ALA A 226 4.91 -20.84 14.15
C ALA A 226 5.70 -20.79 15.47
N SER A 227 6.32 -19.65 15.79
CA SER A 227 7.14 -19.42 16.98
C SER A 227 6.32 -18.84 18.12
#